data_2aa83a376bc76d7827dcd84e0bfdbb4b
#
_entry.id   2aa83a376bc76d7827dcd84e0bfdbb4b
#
_cell.length_a   1.000
_cell.length_b   1.000
_cell.length_c   1.000
_cell.angle_alpha   90.00
_cell.angle_beta   90.00
_cell.angle_gamma   90.00
#
_symmetry.space_group_name_H-M   'P 1'
#
loop_
_entity.id
_entity.type
_entity.pdbx_description
1 polymer ?
#
loop_
_entity_poly.entity_id
_entity_poly.type
_entity_poly.pdbx_seq_one_letter_code
_entity_poly.pdbx_strand_id
1 'polypeptide(L)' 'MDAKTFFQKVALMRKAQKEYFKTRNQTALRNSKALETEIDNEIERVNKIIGTPQPPKQTNLFNN' A
#
# COMPACT_ATOMS: atom_id res chain seq x y z
N MET A 1 12.96 0.86 -4.58
CA MET A 1 12.48 2.25 -4.75
C MET A 1 13.04 3.08 -3.61
N ASP A 2 13.33 4.32 -3.84
CA ASP A 2 13.89 5.14 -2.78
C ASP A 2 12.79 5.67 -1.87
N ALA A 3 13.20 6.27 -0.76
CA ALA A 3 12.24 6.72 0.24
C ALA A 3 11.28 7.76 -0.30
N LYS A 4 11.78 8.66 -1.13
CA LYS A 4 10.95 9.70 -1.69
C LYS A 4 9.87 9.12 -2.61
N THR A 5 10.28 8.19 -3.47
CA THR A 5 9.33 7.54 -4.37
C THR A 5 8.31 6.73 -3.59
N PHE A 6 8.77 6.03 -2.55
CA PHE A 6 7.87 5.25 -1.73
C PHE A 6 6.83 6.15 -1.07
N PHE A 7 7.28 7.26 -0.50
CA PHE A 7 6.36 8.20 0.14
C PHE A 7 5.34 8.73 -0.87
N GLN A 8 5.81 9.07 -2.08
CA GLN A 8 4.91 9.59 -3.10
C GLN A 8 3.85 8.57 -3.49
N LYS A 9 4.24 7.31 -3.58
CA LYS A 9 3.28 6.27 -3.94
C LYS A 9 2.28 6.03 -2.82
N VAL A 10 2.72 6.10 -1.57
CA VAL A 10 1.79 5.98 -0.45
C VAL A 10 0.80 7.14 -0.48
N ALA A 11 1.28 8.36 -0.73
CA ALA A 11 0.40 9.52 -0.79
C ALA A 11 -0.62 9.39 -1.92
N LEU A 12 -0.18 8.90 -3.07
CA LEU A 12 -1.09 8.70 -4.19
C LEU A 12 -2.12 7.61 -3.89
N MET A 13 -1.68 6.55 -3.22
CA MET A 13 -2.59 5.49 -2.82
C MET A 13 -3.68 6.03 -1.91
N ARG A 14 -3.28 6.81 -0.91
CA ARG A 14 -4.26 7.38 0.02
C ARG A 14 -5.21 8.33 -0.69
N LYS A 15 -4.68 9.11 -1.63
CA LYS A 15 -5.52 10.02 -2.40
C LYS A 15 -6.56 9.25 -3.21
N ALA A 16 -6.12 8.18 -3.87
CA ALA A 16 -7.04 7.37 -4.65
C ALA A 16 -8.09 6.69 -3.78
N GLN A 17 -7.70 6.22 -2.59
CA GLN A 17 -8.63 5.61 -1.67
C GLN A 17 -9.71 6.61 -1.24
N LYS A 18 -9.30 7.83 -0.91
CA LYS A 18 -10.23 8.86 -0.50
C LYS A 18 -11.17 9.23 -1.64
N GLU A 19 -10.63 9.30 -2.84
CA GLU A 19 -11.44 9.62 -4.01
C GLU A 19 -12.51 8.55 -4.23
N TYR A 20 -12.13 7.28 -4.08
CA TYR A 20 -13.07 6.20 -4.24
C TYR A 20 -14.18 6.28 -3.19
N PHE A 21 -13.83 6.55 -1.94
CA PHE A 21 -14.84 6.66 -0.90
C PHE A 21 -15.80 7.81 -1.16
N LYS A 22 -15.29 8.87 -1.79
CA LYS A 22 -16.10 10.03 -2.04
C LYS A 22 -17.02 9.86 -3.23
N THR A 23 -16.50 9.33 -4.32
CA THR A 23 -17.23 9.28 -5.58
C THR A 23 -17.58 7.89 -6.06
N ARG A 24 -17.00 6.86 -5.46
CA ARG A 24 -17.13 5.47 -5.91
C ARG A 24 -16.65 5.27 -7.33
N ASN A 25 -15.71 6.09 -7.75
CA ASN A 25 -15.13 6.03 -9.07
C ASN A 25 -14.31 4.77 -9.23
N GLN A 26 -14.63 3.95 -10.23
CA GLN A 26 -13.95 2.68 -10.45
C GLN A 26 -12.49 2.87 -10.85
N THR A 27 -12.17 3.97 -11.53
CA THR A 27 -10.78 4.25 -11.85
C THR A 27 -9.97 4.50 -10.59
N ALA A 28 -10.55 5.24 -9.65
CA ALA A 28 -9.87 5.49 -8.37
C ALA A 28 -9.65 4.19 -7.61
N LEU A 29 -10.64 3.30 -7.62
CA LEU A 29 -10.49 2.01 -6.97
C LEU A 29 -9.36 1.20 -7.59
N ARG A 30 -9.32 1.14 -8.91
CA ARG A 30 -8.31 0.41 -9.63
C ARG A 30 -6.93 0.97 -9.35
N ASN A 31 -6.81 2.30 -9.34
CA ASN A 31 -5.53 2.95 -9.06
C ASN A 31 -5.07 2.66 -7.65
N SER A 32 -5.98 2.70 -6.68
CA SER A 32 -5.58 2.43 -5.30
C SER A 32 -5.10 0.98 -5.14
N LYS A 33 -5.77 0.04 -5.80
CA LYS A 33 -5.37 -1.35 -5.72
C LYS A 33 -4.01 -1.60 -6.35
N ALA A 34 -3.74 -0.97 -7.48
CA ALA A 34 -2.45 -1.10 -8.14
C ALA A 34 -1.34 -0.54 -7.25
N LEU A 35 -1.59 0.60 -6.64
CA LEU A 35 -0.60 1.21 -5.75
C LEU A 35 -0.40 0.39 -4.48
N GLU A 36 -1.48 -0.17 -3.95
CA GLU A 36 -1.38 -1.06 -2.78
C GLU A 36 -0.46 -2.23 -3.08
N THR A 37 -0.61 -2.82 -4.26
CA THR A 37 0.24 -3.95 -4.64
C THR A 37 1.71 -3.54 -4.75
N GLU A 38 1.98 -2.39 -5.37
CA GLU A 38 3.34 -1.90 -5.49
C GLU A 38 3.97 -1.66 -4.13
N ILE A 39 3.20 -1.05 -3.23
CA ILE A 39 3.70 -0.75 -1.90
C ILE A 39 3.95 -2.02 -1.12
N ASP A 40 3.03 -2.98 -1.19
CA ASP A 40 3.19 -4.24 -0.49
C ASP A 40 4.42 -5.00 -0.99
N ASN A 41 4.64 -4.99 -2.29
CA ASN A 41 5.81 -5.65 -2.87
C ASN A 41 7.10 -4.99 -2.41
N GLU A 42 7.08 -3.67 -2.29
CA GLU A 42 8.27 -2.95 -1.84
C GLU A 42 8.55 -3.23 -0.37
N ILE A 43 7.52 -3.26 0.45
CA ILE A 43 7.69 -3.59 1.86
C ILE A 43 8.29 -4.97 2.00
N GLU A 44 7.79 -5.92 1.23
CA GLU A 44 8.30 -7.28 1.28
C GLU A 44 9.76 -7.34 0.82
N ARG A 45 10.10 -6.62 -0.23
CA ARG A 45 11.46 -6.58 -0.74
C ARG A 45 12.43 -6.04 0.31
N VAL A 46 12.04 -4.93 0.95
CA VAL A 46 12.90 -4.30 1.95
C VAL A 46 13.05 -5.22 3.17
N ASN A 47 11.97 -5.84 3.59
CA ASN A 47 12.03 -6.76 4.72
C ASN A 47 12.99 -7.92 4.46
N LYS A 48 13.03 -8.42 3.24
CA LYS A 48 13.96 -9.49 2.91
C LYS A 48 15.39 -9.01 2.96
N ILE A 49 15.63 -7.79 2.49
CA ILE A 49 16.99 -7.24 2.47
C ILE A 49 17.52 -7.02 3.88
N ILE A 50 16.71 -6.43 4.74
CA ILE A 50 17.19 -6.13 6.09
C ILE A 50 17.04 -7.30 7.03
N GLY A 51 16.43 -8.40 6.57
CA GLY A 51 16.31 -9.59 7.39
C GLY A 51 15.34 -9.49 8.54
N THR A 52 14.43 -8.52 8.51
CA THR A 52 13.45 -8.36 9.56
C THR A 52 12.33 -9.38 9.38
N PRO A 53 11.96 -10.11 10.42
CA PRO A 53 10.85 -11.05 10.30
C PRO A 53 9.56 -10.29 10.00
N GLN A 54 8.79 -10.83 9.10
CA GLN A 54 7.53 -10.19 8.76
C GLN A 54 6.50 -10.50 9.81
N PRO A 55 5.67 -9.53 10.18
CA PRO A 55 4.55 -9.84 11.06
C PRO A 55 3.58 -10.74 10.33
N PRO A 56 2.80 -11.51 11.04
CA PRO A 56 1.78 -12.34 10.42
C PRO A 56 0.80 -11.46 9.68
N LYS A 57 0.46 -11.96 8.56
CA LYS A 57 -0.40 -11.17 7.80
C LYS A 57 -1.66 -10.96 8.40
N GLN A 58 -2.03 -10.90 8.68
CA GLN A 58 -2.99 -10.52 9.06
C GLN A 58 -3.29 -10.04 9.65
N THR A 59 -3.24 -9.86 9.80
CA THR A 59 -3.42 -9.33 10.31
C THR A 59 -3.99 -8.82 10.82
N ASN A 60 -4.45 -8.87 11.25
CA ASN A 60 -5.17 -8.43 11.62
C ASN A 60 -5.38 -7.84 12.80
N LEU A 61 -4.81 -7.04 13.00
CA LEU A 61 -4.96 -6.21 13.99
C LEU A 61 -6.29 -5.81 14.20
N PHE A 62 -6.99 -5.59 13.23
CA PHE A 62 -8.28 -5.05 13.33
C PHE A 62 -9.34 -6.03 13.30
N ASN A 63 -8.98 -7.18 12.97
CA ASN A 63 -9.92 -8.10 12.93
C ASN A 63 -9.78 -9.01 13.90
N ASN A 64 -9.39 -8.93 14.51
CA ASN A 64 -9.29 -9.80 15.39
C ASN A 64 -10.00 -9.99 16.00
#